data_0b459b5dd605c3405c4bc9ac5c96c0ad
#
_entry.id   0b459b5dd605c3405c4bc9ac5c96c0ad
#
_cell.length_a   1.000
_cell.length_b   1.000
_cell.length_c   1.000
_cell.angle_alpha   90.00
_cell.angle_beta   90.00
_cell.angle_gamma   90.00
#
_symmetry.space_group_name_H-M   'P 1'
#
loop_
_entity.id
_entity.type
_entity.pdbx_description
1 polymer ?
#
loop_
_entity_poly.entity_id
_entity_poly.type
_entity_poly.pdbx_seq_one_letter_code
_entity_poly.pdbx_strand_id
1 'polypeptide(L)'
;MITIQELLYNRGLDQLARIKLVRHKDKRLDLYNLYRTDKTSFLDYQNTQSKNVFKDVDYIVSFIGEENTLARFIGVFRIIGKKITEHGFKYEMSDVLGYDDLKERVIIRWENAISWHQWIKNEMEIVEIRPGLHYKRFTDYFDLILTYSELEEIVENQYNDCKVVLSSIKGIYLITDVSTGKLYVGSAYGAVSYTHLTLPTNSLV
;
A
#
# COMPACT_ATOMS: atom_id res chain seq x y z
N MET A 1 21.59 9.48 -8.62
CA MET A 1 20.47 8.49 -8.69
C MET A 1 20.42 7.84 -7.31
N ILE A 2 19.27 7.79 -6.67
CA ILE A 2 19.10 7.09 -5.39
C ILE A 2 18.47 5.73 -5.69
N THR A 3 19.05 4.66 -5.14
CA THR A 3 18.55 3.30 -5.35
C THR A 3 17.79 2.77 -4.15
N ILE A 4 16.89 1.81 -4.37
CA ILE A 4 16.17 1.16 -3.28
C ILE A 4 17.14 0.41 -2.35
N GLN A 5 18.23 -0.11 -2.87
CA GLN A 5 19.29 -0.78 -2.12
C GLN A 5 19.92 0.15 -1.09
N GLU A 6 20.37 1.34 -1.54
CA GLU A 6 20.94 2.35 -0.66
C GLU A 6 19.96 2.75 0.45
N LEU A 7 18.69 2.96 0.10
CA LEU A 7 17.66 3.34 1.05
C LEU A 7 17.45 2.25 2.11
N LEU A 8 17.34 0.99 1.70
CA LEU A 8 17.09 -0.12 2.62
C LEU A 8 18.31 -0.43 3.50
N TYR A 9 19.53 -0.39 2.93
CA TYR A 9 20.76 -0.62 3.68
C TYR A 9 21.02 0.48 4.70
N ASN A 10 20.77 1.73 4.36
CA ASN A 10 20.87 2.85 5.31
C ASN A 10 19.84 2.74 6.45
N ARG A 11 18.79 1.95 6.28
CA ARG A 11 17.81 1.64 7.31
C ARG A 11 18.07 0.32 8.06
N GLY A 12 19.23 -0.26 7.85
CA GLY A 12 19.70 -1.42 8.63
C GLY A 12 19.37 -2.79 8.01
N LEU A 13 18.95 -2.85 6.74
CA LEU A 13 18.85 -4.15 6.05
C LEU A 13 20.24 -4.75 5.93
N ASP A 14 20.40 -6.01 6.32
CA ASP A 14 21.68 -6.70 6.31
C ASP A 14 22.21 -6.88 4.86
N GLN A 15 23.34 -6.25 4.59
CA GLN A 15 23.98 -6.30 3.26
C GLN A 15 24.56 -7.68 2.92
N LEU A 16 24.81 -8.51 3.91
CA LEU A 16 25.35 -9.87 3.71
C LEU A 16 24.25 -10.91 3.52
N ALA A 17 23.00 -10.55 3.78
CA ALA A 17 21.85 -11.42 3.61
C ALA A 17 21.55 -11.69 2.13
N ARG A 18 20.98 -12.86 1.86
CA ARG A 18 20.52 -13.24 0.52
C ARG A 18 19.10 -12.68 0.30
N ILE A 19 19.02 -11.61 -0.47
CA ILE A 19 17.80 -10.82 -0.64
C ILE A 19 17.33 -10.86 -2.08
N LYS A 20 16.04 -11.12 -2.28
CA LYS A 20 15.36 -10.94 -3.57
C LYS A 20 14.40 -9.77 -3.56
N LEU A 21 14.45 -8.99 -4.61
CA LEU A 21 13.40 -8.04 -4.97
C LEU A 21 12.30 -8.82 -5.72
N VAL A 22 11.04 -8.60 -5.37
CA VAL A 22 9.90 -9.36 -5.89
C VAL A 22 8.81 -8.39 -6.34
N ARG A 23 8.45 -8.44 -7.63
CA ARG A 23 7.38 -7.62 -8.19
C ARG A 23 6.16 -8.47 -8.51
N HIS A 24 5.14 -8.34 -7.69
CA HIS A 24 3.83 -8.96 -7.92
C HIS A 24 3.06 -8.19 -8.99
N LYS A 25 2.68 -8.87 -10.07
CA LYS A 25 1.82 -8.33 -11.12
C LYS A 25 1.00 -9.47 -11.71
N ASP A 26 -0.32 -9.39 -11.64
CA ASP A 26 -1.26 -10.32 -12.27
C ASP A 26 -2.26 -9.53 -13.11
N LYS A 27 -2.52 -10.00 -14.33
CA LYS A 27 -3.47 -9.33 -15.23
C LYS A 27 -4.94 -9.61 -14.85
N ARG A 28 -5.18 -10.65 -14.05
CA ARG A 28 -6.52 -11.13 -13.67
C ARG A 28 -6.94 -10.62 -12.31
N LEU A 29 -6.00 -10.11 -11.51
CA LEU A 29 -6.21 -9.72 -10.13
C LEU A 29 -5.59 -8.35 -9.89
N ASP A 30 -6.40 -7.42 -9.39
CA ASP A 30 -5.90 -6.15 -8.88
C ASP A 30 -5.22 -6.38 -7.52
N LEU A 31 -3.90 -6.60 -7.58
CA LEU A 31 -3.10 -6.91 -6.40
C LEU A 31 -2.97 -5.72 -5.45
N TYR A 32 -3.05 -4.49 -5.96
CA TYR A 32 -3.00 -3.32 -5.11
C TYR A 32 -4.30 -3.15 -4.32
N ASN A 33 -5.44 -3.31 -4.97
CA ASN A 33 -6.71 -3.34 -4.27
C ASN A 33 -6.77 -4.49 -3.25
N LEU A 34 -6.31 -5.70 -3.63
CA LEU A 34 -6.25 -6.83 -2.71
C LEU A 34 -5.37 -6.53 -1.48
N TYR A 35 -4.18 -5.96 -1.69
CA TYR A 35 -3.28 -5.58 -0.59
C TYR A 35 -3.95 -4.62 0.40
N ARG A 36 -4.78 -3.71 -0.10
CA ARG A 36 -5.44 -2.68 0.71
C ARG A 36 -6.70 -3.17 1.41
N THR A 37 -7.49 -3.99 0.75
CA THR A 37 -8.80 -4.45 1.24
C THR A 37 -8.72 -5.76 2.01
N ASP A 38 -7.79 -6.64 1.63
CA ASP A 38 -7.57 -7.95 2.27
C ASP A 38 -6.08 -8.31 2.24
N LYS A 39 -5.34 -7.69 3.15
CA LYS A 39 -3.90 -7.91 3.29
C LYS A 39 -3.54 -9.38 3.54
N THR A 40 -4.41 -10.12 4.21
CA THR A 40 -4.20 -11.54 4.50
C THR A 40 -4.18 -12.36 3.22
N SER A 41 -5.15 -12.16 2.34
CA SER A 41 -5.19 -12.82 1.03
C SER A 41 -4.04 -12.40 0.12
N PHE A 42 -3.61 -11.13 0.17
CA PHE A 42 -2.42 -10.70 -0.55
C PHE A 42 -1.16 -11.40 -0.05
N LEU A 43 -0.97 -11.52 1.27
CA LEU A 43 0.18 -12.23 1.85
C LEU A 43 0.13 -13.71 1.53
N ASP A 44 -1.04 -14.34 1.51
CA ASP A 44 -1.18 -15.73 1.09
C ASP A 44 -0.79 -15.93 -0.39
N TYR A 45 -1.20 -15.02 -1.26
CA TYR A 45 -0.78 -14.97 -2.67
C TYR A 45 0.75 -14.84 -2.79
N GLN A 46 1.38 -13.92 -2.05
CA GLN A 46 2.83 -13.72 -2.03
C GLN A 46 3.56 -14.98 -1.55
N ASN A 47 3.07 -15.58 -0.49
CA ASN A 47 3.72 -16.68 0.21
C ASN A 47 3.58 -18.02 -0.53
N THR A 48 2.59 -18.16 -1.43
CA THR A 48 2.31 -19.40 -2.16
C THR A 48 2.95 -19.35 -3.55
N GLN A 49 3.85 -20.29 -3.83
CA GLN A 49 4.63 -20.33 -5.06
C GLN A 49 4.63 -21.73 -5.67
N SER A 50 4.40 -21.83 -6.99
CA SER A 50 4.43 -23.12 -7.71
C SER A 50 5.83 -23.74 -7.79
N LYS A 51 6.87 -22.92 -7.65
CA LYS A 51 8.28 -23.35 -7.68
C LYS A 51 9.01 -22.88 -6.43
N ASN A 52 10.13 -23.53 -6.10
CA ASN A 52 10.97 -23.16 -4.95
C ASN A 52 11.83 -21.90 -5.24
N VAL A 53 11.13 -20.80 -5.55
CA VAL A 53 11.76 -19.55 -6.02
C VAL A 53 12.55 -18.82 -4.95
N PHE A 54 12.24 -19.06 -3.68
CA PHE A 54 12.95 -18.46 -2.54
C PHE A 54 13.85 -19.46 -1.81
N LYS A 55 14.38 -20.46 -2.57
CA LYS A 55 15.41 -21.33 -2.04
C LYS A 55 16.63 -20.50 -1.65
N ASP A 56 17.14 -20.72 -0.44
CA ASP A 56 18.33 -20.05 0.10
C ASP A 56 18.23 -18.50 0.09
N VAL A 57 17.03 -17.95 0.28
CA VAL A 57 16.75 -16.54 0.41
C VAL A 57 16.39 -16.23 1.86
N ASP A 58 16.99 -15.18 2.42
CA ASP A 58 16.78 -14.78 3.81
C ASP A 58 15.65 -13.74 3.89
N TYR A 59 15.61 -12.81 2.92
CA TYR A 59 14.59 -11.77 2.84
C TYR A 59 14.06 -11.59 1.42
N ILE A 60 12.81 -11.19 1.33
CA ILE A 60 12.25 -10.61 0.12
C ILE A 60 11.91 -9.14 0.35
N VAL A 61 12.16 -8.32 -0.65
CA VAL A 61 11.66 -6.94 -0.73
C VAL A 61 10.52 -6.96 -1.73
N SER A 62 9.31 -6.75 -1.25
CA SER A 62 8.08 -6.92 -2.01
C SER A 62 7.60 -5.61 -2.63
N PHE A 63 7.17 -5.71 -3.88
CA PHE A 63 6.59 -4.63 -4.65
C PHE A 63 5.33 -5.11 -5.37
N ILE A 64 4.41 -4.19 -5.62
CA ILE A 64 3.29 -4.37 -6.56
C ILE A 64 3.61 -3.61 -7.84
N GLY A 65 3.50 -4.29 -8.98
CA GLY A 65 3.78 -3.70 -10.29
C GLY A 65 2.71 -2.71 -10.71
N GLU A 66 3.13 -1.52 -11.08
CA GLU A 66 2.31 -0.47 -11.68
C GLU A 66 2.47 -0.43 -13.21
N GLU A 67 1.92 0.59 -13.86
CA GLU A 67 2.11 0.84 -15.29
C GLU A 67 3.56 1.26 -15.60
N ASN A 68 3.92 1.24 -16.88
CA ASN A 68 5.21 1.72 -17.39
C ASN A 68 6.44 1.15 -16.67
N THR A 69 6.42 -0.14 -16.31
CA THR A 69 7.51 -0.83 -15.59
C THR A 69 7.78 -0.30 -14.17
N LEU A 70 6.89 0.50 -13.61
CA LEU A 70 7.01 0.96 -12.23
C LEU A 70 6.58 -0.14 -11.24
N ALA A 71 7.08 -0.03 -10.01
CA ALA A 71 6.71 -0.94 -8.94
C ALA A 71 6.69 -0.21 -7.59
N ARG A 72 5.62 -0.40 -6.85
CA ARG A 72 5.33 0.21 -5.55
C ARG A 72 5.84 -0.67 -4.42
N PHE A 73 6.62 -0.11 -3.54
CA PHE A 73 7.16 -0.80 -2.36
C PHE A 73 6.04 -1.16 -1.36
N ILE A 74 6.04 -2.43 -0.93
CA ILE A 74 5.05 -2.98 0.01
C ILE A 74 5.67 -3.33 1.35
N GLY A 75 6.93 -3.74 1.37
CA GLY A 75 7.62 -4.07 2.61
C GLY A 75 8.82 -4.98 2.42
N VAL A 76 9.49 -5.23 3.53
CA VAL A 76 10.56 -6.21 3.64
C VAL A 76 10.06 -7.38 4.49
N PHE A 77 10.22 -8.60 4.00
CA PHE A 77 9.74 -9.80 4.69
C PHE A 77 10.91 -10.77 4.89
N ARG A 78 11.06 -11.27 6.11
CA ARG A 78 12.01 -12.32 6.46
C ARG A 78 11.38 -13.68 6.22
N ILE A 79 12.08 -14.57 5.53
CA ILE A 79 11.65 -15.96 5.34
C ILE A 79 12.07 -16.73 6.60
N ILE A 80 11.09 -17.29 7.32
CA ILE A 80 11.30 -18.04 8.56
C ILE A 80 11.06 -19.54 8.39
N GLY A 81 10.37 -19.93 7.33
CA GLY A 81 10.11 -21.34 7.05
C GLY A 81 9.48 -21.55 5.68
N LYS A 82 9.38 -22.82 5.30
CA LYS A 82 8.61 -23.23 4.12
C LYS A 82 8.01 -24.62 4.30
N LYS A 83 6.85 -24.84 3.69
CA LYS A 83 6.18 -26.13 3.61
C LYS A 83 6.00 -26.51 2.14
N ILE A 84 6.12 -27.80 1.82
CA ILE A 84 5.79 -28.33 0.50
C ILE A 84 4.29 -28.66 0.53
N THR A 85 3.58 -28.24 -0.50
CA THR A 85 2.14 -28.48 -0.68
C THR A 85 1.93 -29.26 -1.99
N GLU A 86 0.73 -29.75 -2.22
CA GLU A 86 0.37 -30.45 -3.47
C GLU A 86 0.57 -29.58 -4.72
N HIS A 87 0.49 -28.24 -4.56
CA HIS A 87 0.56 -27.27 -5.67
C HIS A 87 1.86 -26.45 -5.70
N GLY A 88 2.86 -26.82 -4.85
CA GLY A 88 4.13 -26.12 -4.80
C GLY A 88 4.65 -25.87 -3.40
N PHE A 89 4.99 -24.64 -3.11
CA PHE A 89 5.65 -24.25 -1.85
C PHE A 89 4.84 -23.13 -1.18
N LYS A 90 4.63 -23.26 0.12
CA LYS A 90 4.10 -22.20 0.96
C LYS A 90 5.19 -21.74 1.92
N TYR A 91 5.62 -20.49 1.75
CA TYR A 91 6.63 -19.88 2.60
C TYR A 91 5.97 -19.27 3.84
N GLU A 92 6.66 -19.35 4.95
CA GLU A 92 6.31 -18.65 6.18
C GLU A 92 7.20 -17.42 6.27
N MET A 93 6.59 -16.24 6.34
CA MET A 93 7.29 -14.97 6.30
C MET A 93 6.81 -14.06 7.42
N SER A 94 7.73 -13.26 7.96
CA SER A 94 7.41 -12.20 8.93
C SER A 94 7.75 -10.83 8.35
N ASP A 95 6.90 -9.85 8.59
CA ASP A 95 7.15 -8.44 8.24
C ASP A 95 8.35 -7.93 9.06
N VAL A 96 9.27 -7.22 8.42
CA VAL A 96 10.43 -6.60 9.06
C VAL A 96 10.07 -5.16 9.39
N LEU A 97 10.14 -4.82 10.66
CA LEU A 97 9.82 -3.48 11.15
C LEU A 97 10.86 -2.43 10.70
N GLY A 98 10.46 -1.16 10.70
CA GLY A 98 11.34 -0.04 10.38
C GLY A 98 11.24 0.46 8.93
N TYR A 99 10.33 -0.09 8.13
CA TYR A 99 10.09 0.31 6.75
C TYR A 99 8.64 0.78 6.50
N ASP A 100 7.84 0.94 7.55
CA ASP A 100 6.40 1.22 7.42
C ASP A 100 6.12 2.57 6.77
N ASP A 101 6.94 3.57 7.05
CA ASP A 101 6.86 4.89 6.42
C ASP A 101 7.26 4.93 4.94
N LEU A 102 7.82 3.86 4.42
CA LEU A 102 8.17 3.69 3.00
C LEU A 102 7.09 2.92 2.22
N LYS A 103 6.28 2.13 2.93
CA LYS A 103 5.23 1.31 2.31
C LYS A 103 4.25 2.19 1.53
N GLU A 104 3.89 1.74 0.34
CA GLU A 104 3.01 2.40 -0.62
C GLU A 104 3.53 3.74 -1.19
N ARG A 105 4.62 4.28 -0.67
CA ARG A 105 5.19 5.59 -1.03
C ARG A 105 6.34 5.50 -2.00
N VAL A 106 7.25 4.55 -1.80
CA VAL A 106 8.44 4.41 -2.64
C VAL A 106 8.08 3.69 -3.92
N ILE A 107 8.31 4.36 -5.04
CA ILE A 107 8.10 3.81 -6.38
C ILE A 107 9.46 3.65 -7.04
N ILE A 108 9.72 2.46 -7.54
CA ILE A 108 10.96 2.13 -8.26
C ILE A 108 10.70 1.87 -9.73
N ARG A 109 11.75 2.02 -10.55
CA ARG A 109 11.77 1.56 -11.93
C ARG A 109 12.26 0.10 -11.97
N TRP A 110 11.39 -0.79 -12.44
CA TRP A 110 11.72 -2.19 -12.61
C TRP A 110 12.30 -2.42 -14.00
N GLU A 111 13.62 -2.37 -14.13
CA GLU A 111 14.33 -2.39 -15.41
C GLU A 111 14.05 -3.63 -16.27
N ASN A 112 13.94 -4.81 -15.66
CA ASN A 112 13.69 -6.06 -16.38
C ASN A 112 12.22 -6.49 -16.25
N ALA A 113 11.38 -6.09 -17.20
CA ALA A 113 9.94 -6.37 -17.18
C ALA A 113 9.60 -7.88 -17.28
N ILE A 114 10.50 -8.72 -17.78
CA ILE A 114 10.28 -10.15 -17.98
C ILE A 114 10.41 -10.92 -16.66
N SER A 115 11.34 -10.50 -15.79
CA SER A 115 11.56 -11.17 -14.51
C SER A 115 10.72 -10.52 -13.40
N TRP A 116 9.87 -11.31 -12.76
CA TRP A 116 9.06 -10.85 -11.62
C TRP A 116 9.84 -10.86 -10.30
N HIS A 117 11.03 -11.47 -10.27
CA HIS A 117 11.95 -11.41 -9.13
C HIS A 117 13.39 -11.27 -9.59
N GLN A 118 14.21 -10.56 -8.81
CA GLN A 118 15.62 -10.35 -9.07
C GLN A 118 16.42 -10.36 -7.77
N TRP A 119 17.73 -10.60 -7.85
CA TRP A 119 18.60 -10.42 -6.70
C TRP A 119 18.78 -8.92 -6.41
N ILE A 120 18.93 -8.56 -5.15
CA ILE A 120 19.11 -7.17 -4.70
C ILE A 120 20.34 -6.48 -5.31
N LYS A 121 21.33 -7.23 -5.78
CA LYS A 121 22.50 -6.68 -6.48
C LYS A 121 22.17 -5.94 -7.79
N ASN A 122 21.01 -6.19 -8.37
CA ASN A 122 20.55 -5.45 -9.53
C ASN A 122 19.93 -4.14 -9.03
N GLU A 123 20.67 -3.05 -9.19
CA GLU A 123 20.23 -1.73 -8.71
C GLU A 123 18.91 -1.29 -9.36
N MET A 124 18.03 -0.74 -8.53
CA MET A 124 16.72 -0.24 -8.94
C MET A 124 16.58 1.22 -8.53
N GLU A 125 16.38 2.08 -9.51
CA GLU A 125 16.19 3.51 -9.30
C GLU A 125 14.88 3.79 -8.54
N ILE A 126 14.94 4.62 -7.51
CA ILE A 126 13.76 5.24 -6.91
C ILE A 126 13.38 6.42 -7.80
N VAL A 127 12.23 6.32 -8.46
CA VAL A 127 11.73 7.36 -9.36
C VAL A 127 10.81 8.36 -8.66
N GLU A 128 10.19 7.94 -7.57
CA GLU A 128 9.26 8.78 -6.82
C GLU A 128 9.21 8.31 -5.36
N ILE A 129 9.11 9.26 -4.44
CA ILE A 129 8.68 9.01 -3.06
C ILE A 129 7.43 9.86 -2.85
N ARG A 130 6.28 9.21 -2.91
CA ARG A 130 4.99 9.87 -2.72
C ARG A 130 4.90 10.47 -1.32
N PRO A 131 4.16 11.56 -1.14
CA PRO A 131 3.84 12.06 0.18
C PRO A 131 3.34 10.92 1.06
N GLY A 132 3.66 10.96 2.35
CA GLY A 132 3.07 10.00 3.28
C GLY A 132 1.56 10.12 3.20
N LEU A 133 0.88 9.00 3.41
CA LEU A 133 -0.52 9.04 3.71
C LEU A 133 -0.64 9.91 4.97
N HIS A 134 -1.06 11.15 4.83
CA HIS A 134 -1.34 12.04 5.97
C HIS A 134 -2.61 11.61 6.70
N TYR A 135 -3.10 10.45 6.30
CA TYR A 135 -4.26 9.85 6.88
C TYR A 135 -4.01 9.51 8.35
N LYS A 136 -4.63 10.27 9.23
CA LYS A 136 -4.79 9.89 10.62
C LYS A 136 -5.64 8.62 10.66
N ARG A 137 -5.03 7.53 11.11
CA ARG A 137 -5.78 6.31 11.40
C ARG A 137 -7.00 6.68 12.24
N PHE A 138 -8.17 6.20 11.84
CA PHE A 138 -9.39 6.47 12.59
C PHE A 138 -9.21 6.06 14.06
N THR A 139 -9.27 7.02 14.96
CA THR A 139 -9.14 6.81 16.39
C THR A 139 -10.46 7.05 17.13
N ASP A 140 -11.18 8.07 16.74
CA ASP A 140 -12.48 8.43 17.33
C ASP A 140 -13.27 9.36 16.39
N TYR A 141 -14.60 9.34 16.49
CA TYR A 141 -15.49 10.18 15.71
C TYR A 141 -15.39 11.67 16.09
N PHE A 142 -15.12 11.97 17.35
CA PHE A 142 -15.02 13.35 17.83
C PHE A 142 -13.75 14.07 17.39
N ASP A 143 -12.71 13.30 17.06
CA ASP A 143 -11.42 13.81 16.62
C ASP A 143 -11.19 13.69 15.11
N LEU A 144 -12.21 13.28 14.35
CA LEU A 144 -12.12 13.13 12.91
C LEU A 144 -12.22 14.49 12.21
N ILE A 145 -11.09 15.18 12.13
CA ILE A 145 -10.91 16.37 11.32
C ILE A 145 -10.01 16.00 10.14
N LEU A 146 -10.55 16.12 8.94
CA LEU A 146 -9.87 15.82 7.70
C LEU A 146 -9.75 17.07 6.84
N THR A 147 -8.61 17.25 6.21
CA THR A 147 -8.49 18.19 5.08
C THR A 147 -9.18 17.58 3.85
N TYR A 148 -9.48 18.42 2.86
CA TYR A 148 -10.09 17.95 1.61
C TYR A 148 -9.20 16.88 0.91
N SER A 149 -7.90 17.14 0.87
CA SER A 149 -6.93 16.19 0.28
C SER A 149 -6.85 14.85 1.03
N GLU A 150 -6.95 14.86 2.36
CA GLU A 150 -7.01 13.61 3.14
C GLU A 150 -8.32 12.85 2.89
N LEU A 151 -9.44 13.57 2.75
CA LEU A 151 -10.72 12.95 2.42
C LEU A 151 -10.70 12.35 1.00
N GLU A 152 -10.20 13.10 0.01
CA GLU A 152 -10.05 12.64 -1.36
C GLU A 152 -9.16 11.38 -1.42
N GLU A 153 -8.05 11.38 -0.71
CA GLU A 153 -7.17 10.24 -0.59
C GLU A 153 -7.85 9.01 0.04
N ILE A 154 -8.62 9.20 1.11
CA ILE A 154 -9.39 8.14 1.77
C ILE A 154 -10.36 7.50 0.79
N VAL A 155 -10.99 8.32 -0.04
CA VAL A 155 -12.02 7.89 -0.98
C VAL A 155 -11.42 7.20 -2.19
N GLU A 156 -10.43 7.82 -2.83
CA GLU A 156 -9.77 7.25 -4.01
C GLU A 156 -9.11 5.91 -3.70
N ASN A 157 -8.52 5.83 -2.52
CA ASN A 157 -7.81 4.64 -2.09
C ASN A 157 -8.70 3.64 -1.32
N GLN A 158 -9.95 3.95 -1.06
CA GLN A 158 -10.92 3.09 -0.38
C GLN A 158 -10.41 2.47 0.93
N TYR A 159 -9.80 3.28 1.80
CA TYR A 159 -9.28 2.81 3.09
C TYR A 159 -10.36 2.12 3.92
N ASN A 160 -10.22 0.81 4.13
CA ASN A 160 -11.27 -0.04 4.69
C ASN A 160 -11.71 0.39 6.10
N ASP A 161 -10.77 0.79 6.95
CA ASP A 161 -11.05 1.27 8.29
C ASP A 161 -11.90 2.56 8.27
N CYS A 162 -11.57 3.52 7.43
CA CYS A 162 -12.37 4.71 7.25
C CYS A 162 -13.67 4.46 6.48
N LYS A 163 -13.63 3.63 5.44
CA LYS A 163 -14.82 3.29 4.66
C LYS A 163 -15.89 2.64 5.54
N VAL A 164 -15.51 1.63 6.34
CA VAL A 164 -16.44 0.93 7.25
C VAL A 164 -17.00 1.91 8.27
N VAL A 165 -16.12 2.70 8.87
CA VAL A 165 -16.52 3.66 9.89
C VAL A 165 -17.42 4.75 9.30
N LEU A 166 -17.01 5.43 8.23
CA LEU A 166 -17.78 6.49 7.59
C LEU A 166 -19.10 5.98 6.97
N SER A 167 -19.15 4.71 6.54
CA SER A 167 -20.36 4.08 6.02
C SER A 167 -21.33 3.65 7.12
N SER A 168 -20.85 3.43 8.33
CA SER A 168 -21.67 2.97 9.45
C SER A 168 -22.34 4.12 10.23
N ILE A 169 -21.90 5.36 10.02
CA ILE A 169 -22.37 6.52 10.77
C ILE A 169 -23.61 7.14 10.12
N LYS A 170 -24.53 7.54 11.00
CA LYS A 170 -25.53 8.58 10.72
C LYS A 170 -25.11 9.81 11.50
N GLY A 171 -24.82 10.91 10.81
CA GLY A 171 -24.32 12.11 11.49
C GLY A 171 -24.46 13.37 10.67
N ILE A 172 -24.11 14.47 11.30
CA ILE A 172 -24.00 15.78 10.68
C ILE A 172 -22.51 16.07 10.49
N TYR A 173 -22.14 16.53 9.33
CA TYR A 173 -20.78 16.98 9.05
C TYR A 173 -20.74 18.48 8.75
N LEU A 174 -19.62 19.09 9.04
CA LEU A 174 -19.33 20.48 8.74
C LEU A 174 -18.15 20.56 7.78
N ILE A 175 -18.35 21.21 6.64
CA ILE A 175 -17.26 21.57 5.73
C ILE A 175 -16.96 23.06 5.92
N THR A 176 -15.70 23.38 6.17
CA THR A 176 -15.22 24.75 6.29
C THR A 176 -14.34 25.07 5.09
N ASP A 177 -14.73 26.04 4.28
CA ASP A 177 -13.85 26.63 3.30
C ASP A 177 -12.88 27.59 3.97
N VAL A 178 -11.65 27.17 4.14
CA VAL A 178 -10.59 27.92 4.85
C VAL A 178 -10.26 29.23 4.13
N SER A 179 -10.45 29.27 2.80
CA SER A 179 -10.11 30.44 1.98
C SER A 179 -11.15 31.57 2.09
N THR A 180 -12.41 31.21 2.18
CA THR A 180 -13.54 32.17 2.25
C THR A 180 -14.20 32.26 3.62
N GLY A 181 -13.90 31.35 4.55
CA GLY A 181 -14.55 31.23 5.85
C GLY A 181 -15.99 30.73 5.79
N LYS A 182 -16.48 30.28 4.63
CA LYS A 182 -17.84 29.75 4.48
C LYS A 182 -17.96 28.37 5.12
N LEU A 183 -19.12 28.14 5.72
CA LEU A 183 -19.46 26.89 6.40
C LEU A 183 -20.62 26.19 5.68
N TYR A 184 -20.45 24.90 5.42
CA TYR A 184 -21.46 24.05 4.81
C TYR A 184 -21.80 22.91 5.77
N VAL A 185 -23.06 22.80 6.15
CA VAL A 185 -23.56 21.74 7.03
C VAL A 185 -24.30 20.72 6.18
N GLY A 186 -23.91 19.46 6.29
CA GLY A 186 -24.58 18.36 5.62
C GLY A 186 -24.93 17.23 6.58
N SER A 187 -25.81 16.35 6.14
CA SER A 187 -26.16 15.13 6.87
C SER A 187 -25.77 13.90 6.08
N ALA A 188 -25.28 12.89 6.78
CA ALA A 188 -24.81 11.64 6.23
C ALA A 188 -25.63 10.46 6.79
N TYR A 189 -26.09 9.57 5.92
CA TYR A 189 -26.91 8.42 6.28
C TYR A 189 -26.34 7.12 5.67
N GLY A 190 -25.61 6.32 6.47
CA GLY A 190 -25.16 4.98 6.09
C GLY A 190 -24.25 4.96 4.86
N ALA A 191 -24.35 3.95 4.01
CA ALA A 191 -23.49 3.75 2.83
C ALA A 191 -23.48 4.94 1.84
N VAL A 192 -24.51 5.76 1.86
CA VAL A 192 -24.63 6.99 1.03
C VAL A 192 -23.74 8.11 1.56
N SER A 193 -23.36 8.08 2.84
CA SER A 193 -22.49 9.10 3.44
C SER A 193 -21.12 9.17 2.78
N TYR A 194 -20.55 8.01 2.51
CA TYR A 194 -19.23 7.89 1.91
C TYR A 194 -19.20 8.45 0.47
N THR A 195 -20.24 8.18 -0.32
CA THR A 195 -20.37 8.69 -1.68
C THR A 195 -20.75 10.17 -1.75
N HIS A 196 -21.51 10.67 -0.80
CA HIS A 196 -21.87 12.11 -0.75
C HIS A 196 -20.68 13.01 -0.40
N LEU A 197 -19.79 12.56 0.47
CA LEU A 197 -18.57 13.31 0.81
C LEU A 197 -17.59 13.43 -0.37
N THR A 198 -17.80 12.65 -1.43
CA THR A 198 -16.90 12.53 -2.58
C THR A 198 -17.43 13.15 -3.86
N LEU A 199 -18.67 13.61 -3.87
CA LEU A 199 -19.19 14.33 -5.02
C LEU A 199 -18.49 15.68 -5.12
N PRO A 200 -17.94 16.04 -6.29
CA PRO A 200 -17.48 17.40 -6.50
C PRO A 200 -18.67 18.32 -6.25
N THR A 201 -18.52 19.23 -5.31
CA THR A 201 -19.52 20.29 -5.05
C THR A 201 -19.48 21.29 -6.22
N ASN A 202 -19.84 20.84 -7.42
CA ASN A 202 -20.18 21.69 -8.53
C ASN A 202 -21.66 22.12 -8.42
N SER A 203 -22.04 22.64 -7.28
CA SER A 203 -23.24 23.45 -7.15
C SER A 203 -22.84 24.89 -6.98
N LEU A 204 -22.47 25.50 -8.08
CA LEU A 204 -22.66 26.93 -8.25
C LEU A 204 -24.15 27.20 -8.16
N VAL A 205 -24.58 27.82 -7.10
CA VAL A 205 -25.75 28.68 -7.06
C VAL A 205 -25.31 30.07 -6.67
#